data_1ae0c87a2b8b143a6c123783ced58e18
#
_entry.id   1ae0c87a2b8b143a6c123783ced58e18
#
_cell.length_a   1.000
_cell.length_b   1.000
_cell.length_c   1.000
_cell.angle_alpha   90.00
_cell.angle_beta   90.00
_cell.angle_gamma   90.00
#
_symmetry.space_group_name_H-M   'P 1'
#
loop_
_entity.id
_entity.type
_entity.pdbx_description
1 polymer ?
#
loop_
_entity_poly.entity_id
_entity_poly.type
_entity_poly.pdbx_seq_one_letter_code
_entity_poly.pdbx_strand_id
1 'polypeptide(L)'
;GILSRYSDPNGELGVSDEGWEAIAAYYQHGVPNEEGVDSYAQIANPNSPVLMCQMWSSGVIQYDEMYGTSTGVAKPEVGIPYAVEGIGIINGTKNMEEALRFVEWFGSAQIQGEWAEKFGTMPANEIAAEKADPFQRELCSIPAQNIDWALVAKNIDAWCEKITLEYLP
;
A
#
# COMPACT_ATOMS: atom_id res chain seq x y z
N GLY A 1 -3.59 -7.50 -3.98
CA GLY A 1 -4.81 -7.50 -3.18
C GLY A 1 -5.93 -8.31 -3.83
N ILE A 2 -6.44 -7.93 -5.03
CA ILE A 2 -7.62 -8.61 -5.64
C ILE A 2 -7.33 -10.09 -5.87
N LEU A 3 -6.37 -10.44 -6.71
CA LEU A 3 -6.10 -11.83 -7.11
C LEU A 3 -5.78 -12.78 -5.95
N SER A 4 -5.10 -12.30 -4.91
CA SER A 4 -4.76 -13.14 -3.75
C SER A 4 -5.98 -13.63 -2.96
N ARG A 5 -7.16 -13.03 -3.16
CA ARG A 5 -8.43 -13.45 -2.55
C ARG A 5 -9.11 -14.61 -3.30
N TYR A 6 -8.71 -14.84 -4.52
CA TYR A 6 -9.29 -15.81 -5.44
C TYR A 6 -8.29 -16.92 -5.79
N SER A 7 -7.52 -17.35 -4.78
CA SER A 7 -6.55 -18.43 -4.94
C SER A 7 -7.25 -19.74 -5.31
N ASP A 8 -6.84 -20.33 -6.42
CA ASP A 8 -7.26 -21.66 -6.86
C ASP A 8 -6.05 -22.42 -7.43
N PRO A 9 -5.61 -23.51 -6.80
CA PRO A 9 -4.48 -24.30 -7.30
C PRO A 9 -4.67 -24.88 -8.70
N ASN A 10 -5.93 -25.02 -9.15
CA ASN A 10 -6.28 -25.54 -10.48
C ASN A 10 -6.59 -24.42 -11.48
N GLY A 11 -6.71 -23.18 -11.02
CA GLY A 11 -6.99 -22.04 -11.84
C GLY A 11 -5.76 -21.52 -12.59
N GLU A 12 -6.00 -20.71 -13.60
CA GLU A 12 -4.93 -20.10 -14.39
C GLU A 12 -4.06 -19.22 -13.50
N LEU A 13 -2.75 -19.45 -13.52
CA LEU A 13 -1.76 -18.76 -12.68
C LEU A 13 -2.10 -18.80 -11.17
N GLY A 14 -2.79 -19.87 -10.73
CA GLY A 14 -3.18 -20.06 -9.33
C GLY A 14 -4.38 -19.20 -8.88
N VAL A 15 -5.21 -18.73 -9.81
CA VAL A 15 -6.35 -17.84 -9.57
C VAL A 15 -7.60 -18.44 -10.22
N SER A 16 -8.74 -18.38 -9.53
CA SER A 16 -10.02 -18.81 -10.09
C SER A 16 -10.54 -17.86 -11.18
N ASP A 17 -11.49 -18.34 -11.98
CA ASP A 17 -12.14 -17.54 -13.01
C ASP A 17 -12.78 -16.27 -12.44
N GLU A 18 -13.42 -16.37 -11.25
CA GLU A 18 -13.99 -15.20 -10.56
C GLU A 18 -12.94 -14.15 -10.19
N GLY A 19 -11.70 -14.58 -9.94
CA GLY A 19 -10.59 -13.67 -9.68
C GLY A 19 -10.22 -12.84 -10.92
N TRP A 20 -10.21 -13.47 -12.07
CA TRP A 20 -9.96 -12.79 -13.34
C TRP A 20 -11.14 -11.91 -13.76
N GLU A 21 -12.38 -12.35 -13.52
CA GLU A 21 -13.56 -11.51 -13.69
C GLU A 21 -13.53 -10.27 -12.80
N ALA A 22 -13.06 -10.40 -11.55
CA ALA A 22 -12.90 -9.27 -10.66
C ALA A 22 -11.83 -8.26 -11.14
N ILE A 23 -10.76 -8.72 -11.79
CA ILE A 23 -9.77 -7.85 -12.45
C ILE A 23 -10.40 -7.16 -13.66
N ALA A 24 -11.14 -7.89 -14.49
CA ALA A 24 -11.85 -7.30 -15.63
C ALA A 24 -12.79 -6.17 -15.17
N ALA A 25 -13.59 -6.41 -14.16
CA ALA A 25 -14.50 -5.42 -13.59
C ALA A 25 -13.76 -4.21 -13.01
N TYR A 26 -12.62 -4.43 -12.33
CA TYR A 26 -11.80 -3.35 -11.80
C TYR A 26 -11.32 -2.41 -12.90
N TYR A 27 -10.78 -2.93 -14.00
CA TYR A 27 -10.28 -2.11 -15.11
C TYR A 27 -11.39 -1.54 -16.00
N GLN A 28 -12.57 -2.17 -16.03
CA GLN A 28 -13.73 -1.62 -16.73
C GLN A 28 -14.24 -0.32 -16.07
N HIS A 29 -14.08 -0.19 -14.75
CA HIS A 29 -14.56 0.96 -13.97
C HIS A 29 -13.43 1.90 -13.52
N GLY A 30 -12.19 1.49 -13.71
CA GLY A 30 -11.00 2.26 -13.36
C GLY A 30 -10.37 2.95 -14.56
N VAL A 31 -9.72 4.06 -14.31
CA VAL A 31 -8.86 4.72 -15.30
C VAL A 31 -7.42 4.42 -14.93
N PRO A 32 -6.62 3.85 -15.84
CA PRO A 32 -5.20 3.66 -15.58
C PRO A 32 -4.52 5.00 -15.29
N ASN A 33 -3.57 4.99 -14.36
CA ASN A 33 -2.78 6.18 -14.11
C ASN A 33 -1.82 6.40 -15.28
N GLU A 34 -1.93 7.57 -15.91
CA GLU A 34 -1.02 7.96 -16.99
C GLU A 34 0.33 8.39 -16.41
N GLU A 35 1.41 8.05 -17.09
CA GLU A 35 2.75 8.46 -16.71
C GLU A 35 2.86 9.99 -16.64
N GLY A 36 3.37 10.51 -15.52
CA GLY A 36 3.51 11.94 -15.28
C GLY A 36 2.23 12.67 -14.83
N VAL A 37 1.12 11.94 -14.67
CA VAL A 37 -0.12 12.51 -14.11
C VAL A 37 -0.19 12.25 -12.61
N ASP A 38 -0.36 13.32 -11.85
CA ASP A 38 -0.60 13.25 -10.41
C ASP A 38 -2.08 12.91 -10.16
N SER A 39 -2.35 11.67 -9.77
CA SER A 39 -3.71 11.20 -9.46
C SER A 39 -4.36 11.98 -8.33
N TYR A 40 -3.57 12.49 -7.38
CA TYR A 40 -4.09 13.26 -6.28
C TYR A 40 -4.54 14.66 -6.73
N ALA A 41 -3.78 15.29 -7.62
CA ALA A 41 -4.19 16.54 -8.24
C ALA A 41 -5.50 16.40 -9.01
N GLN A 42 -5.74 15.22 -9.61
CA GLN A 42 -7.02 14.94 -10.27
C GLN A 42 -8.18 14.86 -9.29
N ILE A 43 -8.01 14.19 -8.15
CA ILE A 43 -9.05 14.14 -7.09
C ILE A 43 -9.32 15.54 -6.53
N ALA A 44 -8.28 16.34 -6.34
CA ALA A 44 -8.40 17.70 -5.84
C ALA A 44 -9.06 18.67 -6.83
N ASN A 45 -9.10 18.31 -8.12
CA ASN A 45 -9.74 19.14 -9.16
C ASN A 45 -11.26 18.90 -9.22
N PRO A 46 -12.11 19.88 -8.86
CA PRO A 46 -13.55 19.72 -8.84
C PRO A 46 -14.18 19.44 -10.23
N ASN A 47 -13.43 19.65 -11.32
CA ASN A 47 -13.86 19.35 -12.68
C ASN A 47 -13.37 18.00 -13.19
N SER A 48 -12.60 17.27 -12.39
CA SER A 48 -12.14 15.93 -12.75
C SER A 48 -13.25 14.89 -12.53
N PRO A 49 -13.39 13.90 -13.42
CA PRO A 49 -14.28 12.78 -13.19
C PRO A 49 -13.72 11.77 -12.17
N VAL A 50 -12.45 11.91 -11.77
CA VAL A 50 -11.78 11.01 -10.83
C VAL A 50 -12.20 11.37 -9.42
N LEU A 51 -12.94 10.47 -8.76
CA LEU A 51 -13.46 10.65 -7.42
C LEU A 51 -12.62 9.96 -6.34
N MET A 52 -11.84 8.95 -6.72
CA MET A 52 -10.97 8.19 -5.83
C MET A 52 -9.77 7.63 -6.59
N CYS A 53 -8.69 7.40 -5.87
CA CYS A 53 -7.53 6.67 -6.40
C CYS A 53 -7.01 5.67 -5.38
N GLN A 54 -6.23 4.71 -5.85
CA GLN A 54 -5.43 3.85 -5.01
C GLN A 54 -4.04 4.46 -4.87
N MET A 55 -3.60 4.69 -3.65
CA MET A 55 -2.31 5.29 -3.37
C MET A 55 -1.72 4.78 -2.06
N TRP A 56 -0.46 5.08 -1.82
CA TRP A 56 0.17 4.85 -0.53
C TRP A 56 -0.40 5.79 0.52
N SER A 57 -0.61 5.28 1.73
CA SER A 57 -1.10 6.11 2.85
C SER A 57 -0.10 7.17 3.29
N SER A 58 1.20 6.91 3.08
CA SER A 58 2.23 7.93 3.29
C SER A 58 2.05 9.06 2.28
N GLY A 59 2.07 10.28 2.76
CA GLY A 59 1.91 11.47 1.92
C GLY A 59 0.49 12.00 1.80
N VAL A 60 -0.55 11.27 2.19
CA VAL A 60 -1.93 11.79 2.09
C VAL A 60 -2.10 13.10 2.85
N ILE A 61 -1.55 13.20 4.08
CA ILE A 61 -1.63 14.42 4.89
C ILE A 61 -0.96 15.60 4.18
N GLN A 62 0.25 15.38 3.62
CA GLN A 62 0.98 16.42 2.89
C GLN A 62 0.24 16.84 1.60
N TYR A 63 -0.40 15.90 0.91
CA TYR A 63 -1.21 16.22 -0.25
C TYR A 63 -2.48 16.97 0.12
N ASP A 64 -3.15 16.62 1.21
CA ASP A 64 -4.30 17.36 1.71
C ASP A 64 -3.92 18.80 2.05
N GLU A 65 -2.79 19.02 2.70
CA GLU A 65 -2.25 20.36 2.96
C GLU A 65 -1.91 21.11 1.67
N MET A 66 -1.26 20.45 0.72
CA MET A 66 -0.83 21.04 -0.55
C MET A 66 -2.01 21.50 -1.41
N TYR A 67 -3.07 20.70 -1.48
CA TYR A 67 -4.23 20.96 -2.34
C TYR A 67 -5.43 21.58 -1.60
N GLY A 68 -5.35 21.73 -0.26
CA GLY A 68 -6.44 22.24 0.55
C GLY A 68 -7.65 21.29 0.56
N THR A 69 -7.41 20.00 0.50
CA THR A 69 -8.41 18.94 0.50
C THR A 69 -8.56 18.28 1.87
N SER A 70 -9.54 17.40 1.99
CA SER A 70 -9.71 16.50 3.14
C SER A 70 -10.10 15.14 2.61
N THR A 71 -9.14 14.23 2.59
CA THR A 71 -9.32 12.91 1.98
C THR A 71 -9.96 11.92 2.94
N GLY A 72 -11.04 11.30 2.49
CA GLY A 72 -11.64 10.15 3.17
C GLY A 72 -11.00 8.84 2.71
N VAL A 73 -11.04 7.83 3.58
CA VAL A 73 -10.52 6.49 3.29
C VAL A 73 -11.66 5.50 3.14
N ALA A 74 -11.67 4.77 2.02
CA ALA A 74 -12.59 3.64 1.86
C ALA A 74 -12.17 2.51 2.81
N LYS A 75 -13.16 1.95 3.53
CA LYS A 75 -12.96 0.88 4.52
C LYS A 75 -13.61 -0.41 4.02
N PRO A 76 -12.95 -1.17 3.14
CA PRO A 76 -13.51 -2.41 2.64
C PRO A 76 -13.58 -3.48 3.75
N GLU A 77 -14.68 -4.24 3.79
CA GLU A 77 -14.86 -5.32 4.79
C GLU A 77 -13.76 -6.39 4.72
N VAL A 78 -13.20 -6.59 3.54
CA VAL A 78 -12.10 -7.54 3.31
C VAL A 78 -10.75 -7.04 3.81
N GLY A 79 -10.68 -5.83 4.34
CA GLY A 79 -9.44 -5.19 4.74
C GLY A 79 -8.68 -4.54 3.59
N ILE A 80 -7.56 -3.91 3.92
CA ILE A 80 -6.66 -3.26 2.97
C ILE A 80 -5.31 -3.98 2.92
N PRO A 81 -4.62 -3.98 1.78
CA PRO A 81 -3.26 -4.53 1.70
C PRO A 81 -2.29 -3.63 2.46
N TYR A 82 -1.53 -4.21 3.38
CA TYR A 82 -0.43 -3.54 4.06
C TYR A 82 0.88 -3.94 3.40
N ALA A 83 1.67 -2.96 2.98
CA ALA A 83 3.07 -3.16 2.64
C ALA A 83 3.91 -2.80 3.87
N VAL A 84 4.58 -3.81 4.42
CA VAL A 84 5.46 -3.63 5.58
C VAL A 84 6.88 -3.45 5.07
N GLU A 85 7.45 -2.28 5.32
CA GLU A 85 8.85 -2.04 5.04
C GLU A 85 9.72 -2.61 6.15
N GLY A 86 10.83 -3.21 5.76
CA GLY A 86 11.75 -3.85 6.69
C GLY A 86 13.13 -3.20 6.67
N ILE A 87 13.79 -3.20 7.81
CA ILE A 87 15.21 -2.89 7.93
C ILE A 87 15.98 -4.16 8.22
N GLY A 88 17.07 -4.40 7.50
CA GLY A 88 17.91 -5.57 7.67
C GLY A 88 19.39 -5.25 7.62
N ILE A 89 20.19 -6.10 8.25
CA ILE A 89 21.65 -6.01 8.24
C ILE A 89 22.18 -6.94 7.16
N ILE A 90 23.04 -6.40 6.29
CA ILE A 90 23.66 -7.18 5.21
C ILE A 90 24.60 -8.22 5.81
N ASN A 91 24.39 -9.48 5.43
CA ASN A 91 25.26 -10.57 5.87
C ASN A 91 26.71 -10.33 5.43
N GLY A 92 27.65 -10.55 6.35
CA GLY A 92 29.09 -10.35 6.11
C GLY A 92 29.55 -8.89 6.27
N THR A 93 28.72 -7.99 6.77
CA THR A 93 29.19 -6.64 7.13
C THR A 93 30.34 -6.70 8.12
N LYS A 94 31.33 -5.81 7.96
CA LYS A 94 32.45 -5.66 8.89
C LYS A 94 32.09 -4.75 10.09
N ASN A 95 30.94 -4.06 10.01
CA ASN A 95 30.48 -3.07 10.99
C ASN A 95 29.21 -3.56 11.69
N MET A 96 29.21 -4.82 12.18
CA MET A 96 28.01 -5.45 12.75
C MET A 96 27.48 -4.70 13.98
N GLU A 97 28.39 -4.25 14.84
CA GLU A 97 28.01 -3.57 16.09
C GLU A 97 27.32 -2.22 15.78
N GLU A 98 27.86 -1.44 14.87
CA GLU A 98 27.27 -0.17 14.44
C GLU A 98 25.93 -0.38 13.71
N ALA A 99 25.84 -1.43 12.90
CA ALA A 99 24.62 -1.77 12.19
C ALA A 99 23.50 -2.16 13.19
N LEU A 100 23.83 -2.93 14.23
CA LEU A 100 22.87 -3.27 15.28
C LEU A 100 22.41 -2.02 16.05
N ARG A 101 23.34 -1.13 16.41
CA ARG A 101 22.99 0.14 17.07
C ARG A 101 22.07 1.00 16.22
N PHE A 102 22.29 1.01 14.89
CA PHE A 102 21.42 1.74 13.97
C PHE A 102 20.01 1.14 13.94
N VAL A 103 19.89 -0.18 13.84
CA VAL A 103 18.59 -0.87 13.85
C VAL A 103 17.83 -0.61 15.15
N GLU A 104 18.50 -0.71 16.29
CA GLU A 104 17.92 -0.43 17.60
C GLU A 104 17.48 1.04 17.73
N TRP A 105 18.32 1.97 17.29
CA TRP A 105 18.01 3.40 17.26
C TRP A 105 16.80 3.69 16.38
N PHE A 106 16.78 3.18 15.14
CA PHE A 106 15.69 3.39 14.21
C PHE A 106 14.38 2.75 14.69
N GLY A 107 14.44 1.59 15.35
CA GLY A 107 13.29 0.90 15.92
C GLY A 107 12.77 1.51 17.23
N SER A 108 13.45 2.51 17.81
CA SER A 108 13.03 3.13 19.05
C SER A 108 11.72 3.91 18.89
N ALA A 109 10.91 3.97 19.96
CA ALA A 109 9.63 4.68 19.94
C ALA A 109 9.76 6.16 19.61
N GLN A 110 10.87 6.79 20.03
CA GLN A 110 11.13 8.18 19.74
C GLN A 110 11.32 8.39 18.24
N ILE A 111 12.26 7.67 17.63
CA ILE A 111 12.65 7.85 16.22
C ILE A 111 11.51 7.42 15.30
N GLN A 112 10.85 6.31 15.61
CA GLN A 112 9.67 5.86 14.86
C GLN A 112 8.53 6.90 14.92
N GLY A 113 8.32 7.55 16.05
CA GLY A 113 7.33 8.63 16.19
C GLY A 113 7.70 9.86 15.38
N GLU A 114 8.94 10.35 15.47
CA GLU A 114 9.44 11.49 14.69
C GLU A 114 9.40 11.21 13.18
N TRP A 115 9.71 9.97 12.78
CA TRP A 115 9.61 9.53 11.38
C TRP A 115 8.17 9.53 10.89
N ALA A 116 7.24 8.98 11.67
CA ALA A 116 5.83 8.94 11.36
C ALA A 116 5.24 10.34 11.19
N GLU A 117 5.55 11.25 12.11
CA GLU A 117 5.10 12.64 12.04
C GLU A 117 5.61 13.35 10.79
N LYS A 118 6.91 13.18 10.49
CA LYS A 118 7.54 13.87 9.37
C LYS A 118 7.12 13.34 7.99
N PHE A 119 6.91 12.03 7.88
CA PHE A 119 6.68 11.38 6.59
C PHE A 119 5.27 10.81 6.43
N GLY A 120 4.38 11.03 7.40
CA GLY A 120 3.00 10.54 7.34
C GLY A 120 2.90 9.02 7.27
N THR A 121 3.87 8.30 7.83
CA THR A 121 3.91 6.84 7.82
C THR A 121 3.32 6.25 9.08
N MET A 122 2.93 4.99 9.04
CA MET A 122 2.52 4.25 10.22
C MET A 122 3.74 3.64 10.91
N PRO A 123 4.01 3.97 12.18
CA PRO A 123 5.14 3.38 12.88
C PRO A 123 4.88 1.92 13.23
N ALA A 124 5.93 1.08 13.10
CA ALA A 124 5.88 -0.32 13.53
C ALA A 124 6.01 -0.49 15.05
N ASN A 125 6.53 0.53 15.76
CA ASN A 125 6.66 0.53 17.21
C ASN A 125 5.32 0.90 17.87
N GLU A 126 4.78 0.02 18.73
CA GLU A 126 3.46 0.20 19.36
C GLU A 126 3.34 1.50 20.16
N ILE A 127 4.40 1.88 20.91
CA ILE A 127 4.40 3.14 21.68
C ILE A 127 4.39 4.36 20.76
N ALA A 128 5.08 4.29 19.64
CA ALA A 128 5.06 5.35 18.63
C ALA A 128 3.70 5.42 17.93
N ALA A 129 3.06 4.27 17.69
CA ALA A 129 1.75 4.18 17.07
C ALA A 129 0.65 4.89 17.88
N GLU A 130 0.73 4.86 19.20
CA GLU A 130 -0.19 5.59 20.09
C GLU A 130 -0.13 7.13 19.90
N LYS A 131 1.03 7.64 19.47
CA LYS A 131 1.31 9.07 19.23
C LYS A 131 1.14 9.49 17.78
N ALA A 132 0.86 8.54 16.88
CA ALA A 132 0.66 8.82 15.47
C ALA A 132 -0.52 9.78 15.25
N ASP A 133 -0.51 10.46 14.11
CA ASP A 133 -1.60 11.33 13.68
C ASP A 133 -2.95 10.59 13.70
N PRO A 134 -4.07 11.27 14.04
CA PRO A 134 -5.40 10.66 14.03
C PRO A 134 -5.77 9.95 12.72
N PHE A 135 -5.38 10.49 11.57
CA PHE A 135 -5.59 9.87 10.28
C PHE A 135 -4.84 8.54 10.15
N GLN A 136 -3.57 8.51 10.57
CA GLN A 136 -2.77 7.28 10.57
C GLN A 136 -3.35 6.22 11.52
N ARG A 137 -3.82 6.63 12.69
CA ARG A 137 -4.49 5.72 13.64
C ARG A 137 -5.81 5.18 13.08
N GLU A 138 -6.56 6.00 12.35
CA GLU A 138 -7.77 5.56 11.66
C GLU A 138 -7.46 4.51 10.59
N LEU A 139 -6.44 4.73 9.78
CA LEU A 139 -5.96 3.74 8.78
C LEU A 139 -5.61 2.41 9.43
N CYS A 140 -4.93 2.43 10.56
CA CYS A 140 -4.54 1.20 11.28
C CYS A 140 -5.68 0.50 11.99
N SER A 141 -6.82 1.15 12.12
CA SER A 141 -8.04 0.49 12.58
C SER A 141 -8.70 -0.38 11.50
N ILE A 142 -8.32 -0.21 10.23
CA ILE A 142 -8.83 -1.02 9.13
C ILE A 142 -8.10 -2.37 9.16
N PRO A 143 -8.82 -3.51 9.13
CA PRO A 143 -8.18 -4.80 9.14
C PRO A 143 -7.18 -4.97 7.99
N ALA A 144 -6.07 -5.64 8.24
CA ALA A 144 -5.17 -6.05 7.17
C ALA A 144 -5.84 -7.15 6.33
N GLN A 145 -5.76 -7.00 5.01
CA GLN A 145 -6.18 -8.08 4.11
C GLN A 145 -5.25 -9.28 4.29
N ASN A 146 -5.85 -10.47 4.38
CA ASN A 146 -5.07 -11.70 4.40
C ASN A 146 -4.54 -12.00 2.99
N ILE A 147 -3.25 -11.81 2.79
CA ILE A 147 -2.57 -12.02 1.50
C ILE A 147 -1.62 -13.21 1.60
N ASP A 148 -1.78 -14.18 0.73
CA ASP A 148 -0.78 -15.24 0.54
C ASP A 148 0.43 -14.68 -0.25
N TRP A 149 1.41 -14.17 0.49
CA TRP A 149 2.62 -13.58 -0.10
C TRP A 149 3.47 -14.60 -0.85
N ALA A 150 3.39 -15.90 -0.53
CA ALA A 150 4.09 -16.94 -1.28
C ALA A 150 3.47 -17.14 -2.66
N LEU A 151 2.14 -17.15 -2.74
CA LEU A 151 1.41 -17.17 -4.00
C LEU A 151 1.71 -15.92 -4.84
N VAL A 152 1.68 -14.73 -4.21
CA VAL A 152 2.01 -13.47 -4.88
C VAL A 152 3.43 -13.51 -5.43
N ALA A 153 4.43 -13.83 -4.60
CA ALA A 153 5.83 -13.86 -5.02
C ALA A 153 6.08 -14.84 -6.18
N LYS A 154 5.35 -15.95 -6.21
CA LYS A 154 5.46 -16.95 -7.28
C LYS A 154 4.91 -16.45 -8.62
N ASN A 155 3.83 -15.67 -8.60
CA ASN A 155 3.04 -15.41 -9.80
C ASN A 155 3.00 -13.93 -10.22
N ILE A 156 3.56 -13.01 -9.44
CA ILE A 156 3.39 -11.56 -9.65
C ILE A 156 3.75 -11.11 -11.06
N ASP A 157 4.85 -11.59 -11.61
CA ASP A 157 5.31 -11.20 -12.94
C ASP A 157 4.32 -11.68 -14.02
N ALA A 158 3.87 -12.92 -13.94
CA ALA A 158 2.90 -13.49 -14.87
C ALA A 158 1.52 -12.82 -14.74
N TRP A 159 1.11 -12.47 -13.51
CA TRP A 159 -0.11 -11.70 -13.30
C TRP A 159 -0.02 -10.30 -13.91
N CYS A 160 1.09 -9.61 -13.72
CA CYS A 160 1.31 -8.29 -14.32
C CYS A 160 1.30 -8.37 -15.85
N GLU A 161 1.98 -9.35 -16.44
CA GLU A 161 2.00 -9.56 -17.89
C GLU A 161 0.58 -9.81 -18.43
N LYS A 162 -0.16 -10.75 -17.84
CA LYS A 162 -1.54 -11.05 -18.25
C LYS A 162 -2.45 -9.84 -18.13
N ILE A 163 -2.38 -9.10 -17.01
CA ILE A 163 -3.17 -7.89 -16.82
C ILE A 163 -2.84 -6.85 -17.90
N THR A 164 -1.56 -6.66 -18.19
CA THR A 164 -1.13 -5.69 -19.18
C THR A 164 -1.61 -6.04 -20.60
N LEU A 165 -1.59 -7.33 -20.95
CA LEU A 165 -1.93 -7.78 -22.28
C LEU A 165 -3.44 -7.93 -22.52
N GLU A 166 -4.21 -8.27 -21.49
CA GLU A 166 -5.61 -8.68 -21.67
C GLU A 166 -6.63 -7.72 -21.04
N TYR A 167 -6.25 -6.93 -20.05
CA TYR A 167 -7.18 -6.11 -19.25
C TYR A 167 -6.90 -4.61 -19.29
N LEU A 168 -5.68 -4.19 -19.61
CA LEU A 168 -5.41 -2.78 -19.86
C LEU A 168 -5.88 -2.37 -21.26
N PRO A 169 -6.47 -1.16 -21.42
CA PRO A 169 -6.93 -0.64 -22.69
C PRO A 169 -5.78 -0.35 -23.65
#